data_68a1cf35c3b3a7aea00bee6fb85cb167
#
_entry.id   68a1cf35c3b3a7aea00bee6fb85cb167
#
_cell.length_a   1.000
_cell.length_b   1.000
_cell.length_c   1.000
_cell.angle_alpha   90.00
_cell.angle_beta   90.00
_cell.angle_gamma   90.00
#
_symmetry.space_group_name_H-M   'P 1'
#
loop_
_entity.id
_entity.type
_entity.pdbx_description
1 polymer ?
#
loop_
_entity_poly.entity_id
_entity_poly.type
_entity_poly.pdbx_seq_one_letter_code
_entity_poly.pdbx_strand_id
1 'polypeptide(L)'
;TAVGDGATAFQDFRKLLDCKDVQAVIVATPDHWHALMGMMACAAGKDVYVEKPLTLFVGEGEWLQKIADRTKRVVQVGTQQRSGLHYQKARELIRSGHLGTISSVRMDAIRNVSPGFGNPADGEPPVGMDYDSWLGPAPLRKYNPNRGLYHFRWFWDYSGGQMTNLGAHHLDIVDWYLGLDQLRSVTSIGGRFALRDNGETPDTQDVIFDCGKFTVAFVMREAARGEPSGFGLRFHGTKGTLAIDRRGFKVWADP
;
A
#
# COMPACT_ATOMS: atom_id res chain seq x y z
N THR A 1 -12.30 -15.40 16.17
CA THR A 1 -11.84 -15.60 14.79
C THR A 1 -12.41 -16.91 14.32
N ALA A 2 -13.35 -16.87 13.36
CA ALA A 2 -13.88 -18.06 12.71
C ALA A 2 -12.78 -18.67 11.83
N VAL A 3 -11.94 -19.49 12.42
CA VAL A 3 -11.13 -20.43 11.67
C VAL A 3 -12.05 -21.62 11.45
N GLY A 4 -12.30 -22.01 10.18
CA GLY A 4 -13.18 -23.13 9.85
C GLY A 4 -12.73 -24.43 10.54
N ASP A 5 -13.68 -25.32 10.79
CA ASP A 5 -13.41 -26.64 11.36
C ASP A 5 -12.32 -27.34 10.52
N GLY A 6 -11.20 -27.71 11.16
CA GLY A 6 -10.06 -28.39 10.52
C GLY A 6 -8.85 -27.50 10.22
N ALA A 7 -8.87 -26.20 10.50
CA ALA A 7 -7.67 -25.37 10.36
C ALA A 7 -6.72 -25.51 11.57
N THR A 8 -5.43 -25.60 11.29
CA THR A 8 -4.38 -25.65 12.32
C THR A 8 -3.78 -24.26 12.51
N ALA A 9 -3.76 -23.77 13.76
CA ALA A 9 -3.14 -22.49 14.09
C ALA A 9 -1.69 -22.68 14.55
N PHE A 10 -0.79 -21.83 14.06
CA PHE A 10 0.61 -21.77 14.48
C PHE A 10 0.90 -20.38 15.06
N GLN A 11 1.56 -20.30 16.19
CA GLN A 11 2.02 -19.04 16.75
C GLN A 11 3.27 -18.55 16.00
N ASP A 12 4.15 -19.45 15.60
CA ASP A 12 5.34 -19.18 14.80
C ASP A 12 5.07 -19.55 13.33
N PHE A 13 5.05 -18.56 12.44
CA PHE A 13 4.82 -18.78 11.01
C PHE A 13 5.83 -19.72 10.35
N ARG A 14 7.04 -19.86 10.89
CA ARG A 14 8.05 -20.79 10.39
C ARG A 14 7.58 -22.24 10.48
N LYS A 15 6.80 -22.58 11.50
CA LYS A 15 6.17 -23.90 11.63
C LYS A 15 5.13 -24.15 10.53
N LEU A 16 4.42 -23.10 10.09
CA LEU A 16 3.53 -23.19 8.93
C LEU A 16 4.34 -23.46 7.66
N LEU A 17 5.50 -22.81 7.48
CA LEU A 17 6.35 -23.01 6.31
C LEU A 17 6.94 -24.41 6.23
N ASP A 18 7.16 -25.09 7.37
CA ASP A 18 7.63 -26.47 7.44
C ASP A 18 6.57 -27.51 6.97
N CYS A 19 5.28 -27.12 6.92
CA CYS A 19 4.19 -28.02 6.52
C CYS A 19 4.28 -28.34 5.02
N LYS A 20 4.44 -29.63 4.69
CA LYS A 20 4.56 -30.09 3.29
C LYS A 20 3.26 -29.98 2.51
N ASP A 21 2.12 -30.06 3.18
CA ASP A 21 0.79 -29.99 2.56
C ASP A 21 0.35 -28.54 2.23
N VAL A 22 1.11 -27.53 2.67
CA VAL A 22 0.88 -26.13 2.31
C VAL A 22 1.68 -25.82 1.06
N GLN A 23 1.02 -25.52 -0.06
CA GLN A 23 1.64 -25.17 -1.34
C GLN A 23 1.80 -23.66 -1.52
N ALA A 24 0.89 -22.86 -0.95
CA ALA A 24 0.88 -21.41 -1.07
C ALA A 24 0.53 -20.76 0.26
N VAL A 25 1.01 -19.53 0.47
CA VAL A 25 0.74 -18.74 1.67
C VAL A 25 0.29 -17.33 1.32
N ILE A 26 -0.54 -16.76 2.20
CA ILE A 26 -0.92 -15.34 2.14
C ILE A 26 -0.17 -14.62 3.27
N VAL A 27 0.64 -13.62 2.93
CA VAL A 27 1.32 -12.74 3.88
C VAL A 27 0.51 -11.46 4.02
N ALA A 28 -0.15 -11.28 5.17
CA ALA A 28 -0.99 -10.14 5.49
C ALA A 28 -0.63 -9.54 6.86
N THR A 29 0.64 -9.49 7.14
CA THR A 29 1.27 -8.95 8.35
C THR A 29 1.42 -7.41 8.27
N PRO A 30 1.99 -6.72 9.26
CA PRO A 30 2.48 -5.36 9.06
C PRO A 30 3.56 -5.28 7.98
N ASP A 31 3.67 -4.11 7.35
CA ASP A 31 4.45 -3.90 6.12
C ASP A 31 5.92 -4.32 6.24
N HIS A 32 6.55 -4.07 7.40
CA HIS A 32 7.96 -4.41 7.65
C HIS A 32 8.27 -5.93 7.63
N TRP A 33 7.25 -6.77 7.72
CA TRP A 33 7.38 -8.21 7.63
C TRP A 33 7.19 -8.77 6.21
N HIS A 34 6.53 -8.02 5.31
CA HIS A 34 6.07 -8.53 4.02
C HIS A 34 7.19 -9.17 3.20
N ALA A 35 8.27 -8.43 2.95
CA ALA A 35 9.35 -8.92 2.11
C ALA A 35 10.07 -10.12 2.72
N LEU A 36 10.40 -10.06 4.02
CA LEU A 36 11.12 -11.14 4.69
C LEU A 36 10.29 -12.43 4.71
N MET A 37 9.01 -12.35 5.09
CA MET A 37 8.14 -13.53 5.08
C MET A 37 7.93 -14.07 3.66
N GLY A 38 7.77 -13.19 2.67
CA GLY A 38 7.69 -13.59 1.26
C GLY A 38 8.93 -14.34 0.79
N MET A 39 10.13 -13.84 1.12
CA MET A 39 11.40 -14.51 0.80
C MET A 39 11.54 -15.86 1.50
N MET A 40 11.19 -15.95 2.78
CA MET A 40 11.23 -17.20 3.54
C MET A 40 10.25 -18.23 2.99
N ALA A 41 9.05 -17.81 2.60
CA ALA A 41 8.07 -18.69 1.98
C ALA A 41 8.55 -19.24 0.62
N CYS A 42 9.12 -18.39 -0.24
CA CYS A 42 9.73 -18.82 -1.50
C CYS A 42 10.88 -19.82 -1.25
N ALA A 43 11.74 -19.55 -0.28
CA ALA A 43 12.83 -20.46 0.10
C ALA A 43 12.34 -21.80 0.62
N ALA A 44 11.17 -21.81 1.31
CA ALA A 44 10.50 -23.03 1.77
C ALA A 44 9.68 -23.73 0.65
N GLY A 45 9.78 -23.27 -0.61
CA GLY A 45 9.11 -23.87 -1.76
C GLY A 45 7.62 -23.55 -1.88
N LYS A 46 7.14 -22.47 -1.24
CA LYS A 46 5.74 -22.05 -1.27
C LYS A 46 5.54 -20.92 -2.28
N ASP A 47 4.41 -20.91 -2.98
CA ASP A 47 3.95 -19.74 -3.70
C ASP A 47 3.37 -18.72 -2.71
N VAL A 48 3.41 -17.43 -3.06
CA VAL A 48 3.14 -16.36 -2.09
C VAL A 48 2.19 -15.32 -2.68
N TYR A 49 1.14 -15.01 -1.93
CA TYR A 49 0.40 -13.77 -2.08
C TYR A 49 0.83 -12.83 -0.97
N VAL A 50 1.41 -11.68 -1.31
CA VAL A 50 1.86 -10.68 -0.33
C VAL A 50 0.96 -9.45 -0.41
N GLU A 51 0.41 -9.03 0.72
CA GLU A 51 -0.35 -7.77 0.77
C GLU A 51 0.53 -6.56 0.41
N LYS A 52 -0.11 -5.50 -0.06
CA LYS A 52 0.54 -4.22 -0.35
C LYS A 52 0.77 -3.41 0.98
N PRO A 53 1.80 -2.59 1.08
CA PRO A 53 2.91 -2.44 0.13
C PRO A 53 3.81 -3.69 0.17
N LEU A 54 4.39 -4.04 -0.96
CA LEU A 54 5.22 -5.25 -1.08
C LEU A 54 6.40 -5.25 -0.10
N THR A 55 6.99 -4.08 0.13
CA THR A 55 8.23 -3.90 0.89
C THR A 55 8.17 -2.64 1.74
N LEU A 56 8.98 -2.58 2.78
CA LEU A 56 9.26 -1.36 3.54
C LEU A 56 10.38 -0.55 2.86
N PHE A 57 11.42 -1.23 2.38
CA PHE A 57 12.59 -0.62 1.72
C PHE A 57 12.70 -1.08 0.27
N VAL A 58 13.22 -0.19 -0.61
CA VAL A 58 13.35 -0.46 -2.05
C VAL A 58 14.18 -1.72 -2.34
N GLY A 59 15.30 -1.90 -1.65
CA GLY A 59 16.17 -3.06 -1.86
C GLY A 59 15.53 -4.42 -1.56
N GLU A 60 14.54 -4.47 -0.68
CA GLU A 60 13.82 -5.71 -0.36
C GLU A 60 13.07 -6.27 -1.57
N GLY A 61 12.55 -5.39 -2.44
CA GLY A 61 11.87 -5.79 -3.67
C GLY A 61 12.79 -6.56 -4.61
N GLU A 62 14.02 -6.08 -4.78
CA GLU A 62 15.02 -6.77 -5.59
C GLU A 62 15.41 -8.13 -5.00
N TRP A 63 15.53 -8.21 -3.68
CA TRP A 63 15.87 -9.47 -3.01
C TRP A 63 14.75 -10.48 -3.15
N LEU A 64 13.51 -10.06 -2.96
CA LEU A 64 12.33 -10.93 -3.12
C LEU A 64 12.22 -11.43 -4.57
N GLN A 65 12.44 -10.56 -5.57
CA GLN A 65 12.46 -10.96 -6.97
C GLN A 65 13.55 -12.02 -7.22
N LYS A 66 14.78 -11.78 -6.77
CA LYS A 66 15.91 -12.73 -6.93
C LYS A 66 15.61 -14.10 -6.30
N ILE A 67 14.98 -14.11 -5.13
CA ILE A 67 14.57 -15.36 -4.46
C ILE A 67 13.47 -16.07 -5.25
N ALA A 68 12.42 -15.37 -5.66
CA ALA A 68 11.32 -15.93 -6.45
C ALA A 68 11.85 -16.57 -7.75
N ASP A 69 12.72 -15.85 -8.47
CA ASP A 69 13.35 -16.35 -9.71
C ASP A 69 14.20 -17.59 -9.49
N ARG A 70 15.01 -17.61 -8.41
CA ARG A 70 15.88 -18.73 -8.06
C ARG A 70 15.10 -19.96 -7.65
N THR A 71 14.02 -19.78 -6.87
CA THR A 71 13.20 -20.89 -6.34
C THR A 71 12.08 -21.29 -7.29
N LYS A 72 11.86 -20.53 -8.38
CA LYS A 72 10.76 -20.73 -9.34
C LYS A 72 9.38 -20.71 -8.66
N ARG A 73 9.22 -19.84 -7.67
CA ARG A 73 7.94 -19.63 -6.98
C ARG A 73 7.19 -18.46 -7.56
N VAL A 74 5.87 -18.55 -7.54
CA VAL A 74 4.97 -17.46 -7.93
C VAL A 74 4.81 -16.52 -6.76
N VAL A 75 5.06 -15.23 -6.98
CA VAL A 75 4.79 -14.16 -6.02
C VAL A 75 3.76 -13.20 -6.62
N GLN A 76 2.59 -13.12 -5.98
CA GLN A 76 1.52 -12.19 -6.35
C GLN A 76 1.44 -11.07 -5.32
N VAL A 77 1.54 -9.83 -5.77
CA VAL A 77 1.30 -8.65 -4.91
C VAL A 77 -0.19 -8.36 -4.78
N GLY A 78 -0.63 -7.99 -3.59
CA GLY A 78 -2.02 -7.70 -3.24
C GLY A 78 -2.57 -6.39 -3.83
N THR A 79 -2.42 -6.18 -5.12
CA THR A 79 -2.95 -5.02 -5.85
C THR A 79 -4.39 -5.28 -6.30
N GLN A 80 -5.28 -5.53 -5.35
CA GLN A 80 -6.63 -6.04 -5.56
C GLN A 80 -7.54 -5.16 -6.44
N GLN A 81 -7.25 -3.86 -6.58
CA GLN A 81 -8.06 -2.99 -7.46
C GLN A 81 -8.02 -3.44 -8.92
N ARG A 82 -6.94 -4.09 -9.38
CA ARG A 82 -6.83 -4.65 -10.73
C ARG A 82 -7.89 -5.72 -11.03
N SER A 83 -8.42 -6.39 -10.00
CA SER A 83 -9.48 -7.39 -10.14
C SER A 83 -10.89 -6.79 -10.27
N GLY A 84 -11.07 -5.51 -9.96
CA GLY A 84 -12.36 -4.83 -10.06
C GLY A 84 -12.77 -4.61 -11.52
N LEU A 85 -13.96 -5.09 -11.93
CA LEU A 85 -14.43 -4.99 -13.32
C LEU A 85 -14.48 -3.56 -13.82
N HIS A 86 -14.85 -2.60 -12.97
CA HIS A 86 -14.88 -1.18 -13.33
C HIS A 86 -13.47 -0.62 -13.55
N TYR A 87 -12.45 -1.10 -12.81
CA TYR A 87 -11.05 -0.73 -13.08
C TYR A 87 -10.57 -1.30 -14.41
N GLN A 88 -10.93 -2.54 -14.75
CA GLN A 88 -10.61 -3.16 -16.04
C GLN A 88 -11.25 -2.39 -17.19
N LYS A 89 -12.54 -2.05 -17.06
CA LYS A 89 -13.27 -1.25 -18.06
C LYS A 89 -12.67 0.14 -18.25
N ALA A 90 -12.31 0.83 -17.17
CA ALA A 90 -11.65 2.14 -17.23
C ALA A 90 -10.30 2.06 -17.95
N ARG A 91 -9.52 1.00 -17.70
CA ARG A 91 -8.26 0.73 -18.41
C ARG A 91 -8.48 0.57 -19.92
N GLU A 92 -9.49 -0.17 -20.33
CA GLU A 92 -9.84 -0.34 -21.76
C GLU A 92 -10.14 1.02 -22.40
N LEU A 93 -10.97 1.86 -21.77
CA LEU A 93 -11.31 3.19 -22.27
C LEU A 93 -10.09 4.10 -22.43
N ILE A 94 -9.17 4.10 -21.47
CA ILE A 94 -7.94 4.89 -21.54
C ILE A 94 -7.04 4.36 -22.67
N ARG A 95 -6.82 3.04 -22.73
CA ARG A 95 -5.92 2.42 -23.71
C ARG A 95 -6.45 2.46 -25.15
N SER A 96 -7.76 2.48 -25.34
CA SER A 96 -8.37 2.68 -26.66
C SER A 96 -8.27 4.11 -27.19
N GLY A 97 -7.75 5.05 -26.38
CA GLY A 97 -7.66 6.45 -26.76
C GLY A 97 -8.99 7.23 -26.67
N HIS A 98 -9.99 6.67 -25.99
CA HIS A 98 -11.30 7.33 -25.80
C HIS A 98 -11.18 8.71 -25.16
N LEU A 99 -10.21 8.91 -24.27
CA LEU A 99 -9.95 10.21 -23.64
C LEU A 99 -8.91 11.08 -24.38
N GLY A 100 -8.44 10.63 -25.55
CA GLY A 100 -7.33 11.28 -26.24
C GLY A 100 -5.99 11.07 -25.52
N THR A 101 -5.10 12.05 -25.64
CA THR A 101 -3.80 12.04 -24.95
C THR A 101 -3.97 12.41 -23.47
N ILE A 102 -3.59 11.53 -22.57
CA ILE A 102 -3.58 11.83 -21.14
C ILE A 102 -2.36 12.73 -20.84
N SER A 103 -2.61 13.89 -20.28
CA SER A 103 -1.57 14.87 -19.93
C SER A 103 -1.29 14.93 -18.41
N SER A 104 -2.27 14.59 -17.59
CA SER A 104 -2.09 14.56 -16.13
C SER A 104 -3.00 13.57 -15.45
N VAL A 105 -2.54 13.08 -14.29
CA VAL A 105 -3.34 12.25 -13.38
C VAL A 105 -3.31 12.88 -11.99
N ARG A 106 -4.47 12.98 -11.35
CA ARG A 106 -4.59 13.38 -9.95
C ARG A 106 -5.00 12.18 -9.11
N MET A 107 -4.31 11.98 -8.01
CA MET A 107 -4.57 10.96 -6.99
C MET A 107 -4.91 11.67 -5.68
N ASP A 108 -6.10 11.42 -5.13
CA ASP A 108 -6.57 12.05 -3.90
C ASP A 108 -6.66 11.02 -2.76
N ALA A 109 -6.08 11.36 -1.60
CA ALA A 109 -6.18 10.64 -0.34
C ALA A 109 -6.54 11.63 0.78
N ILE A 110 -7.79 12.10 0.75
CA ILE A 110 -8.28 13.17 1.61
C ILE A 110 -9.27 12.62 2.63
N ARG A 111 -8.99 12.87 3.91
CA ARG A 111 -9.88 12.51 5.03
C ARG A 111 -9.64 13.44 6.23
N ASN A 112 -10.50 13.31 7.25
CA ASN A 112 -10.30 14.02 8.50
C ASN A 112 -10.25 13.03 9.67
N VAL A 113 -9.09 12.90 10.29
CA VAL A 113 -8.86 12.11 11.50
C VAL A 113 -8.40 12.98 12.69
N SER A 114 -8.54 14.32 12.54
CA SER A 114 -8.22 15.28 13.62
C SER A 114 -9.05 14.96 14.88
N PRO A 115 -8.46 15.03 16.09
CA PRO A 115 -7.12 15.57 16.40
C PRO A 115 -5.96 14.58 16.25
N GLY A 116 -6.18 13.36 15.79
CA GLY A 116 -5.22 12.28 15.72
C GLY A 116 -5.53 11.17 16.74
N PHE A 117 -4.58 10.24 16.92
CA PHE A 117 -4.75 9.06 17.78
C PHE A 117 -4.09 9.21 19.16
N GLY A 118 -3.73 10.46 19.56
CA GLY A 118 -3.18 10.77 20.86
C GLY A 118 -1.70 10.40 21.01
N ASN A 119 -1.19 10.62 22.23
CA ASN A 119 0.22 10.41 22.56
C ASN A 119 0.38 9.58 23.85
N PRO A 120 0.00 8.29 23.84
CA PRO A 120 0.16 7.43 25.00
C PRO A 120 1.65 7.21 25.30
N ALA A 121 1.97 7.02 26.58
CA ALA A 121 3.31 6.65 27.02
C ALA A 121 3.69 5.25 26.51
N ASP A 122 4.98 5.03 26.34
CA ASP A 122 5.52 3.70 26.15
C ASP A 122 5.30 2.85 27.42
N GLY A 123 5.03 1.56 27.26
CA GLY A 123 4.72 0.65 28.36
C GLY A 123 5.06 -0.80 28.03
N GLU A 124 4.40 -1.69 28.75
CA GLU A 124 4.51 -3.13 28.51
C GLU A 124 3.48 -3.58 27.45
N PRO A 125 3.83 -4.57 26.62
CA PRO A 125 2.88 -5.12 25.66
C PRO A 125 1.69 -5.78 26.39
N PRO A 126 0.50 -5.82 25.77
CA PRO A 126 -0.67 -6.51 26.32
C PRO A 126 -0.36 -7.97 26.63
N VAL A 127 -0.99 -8.49 27.68
CA VAL A 127 -0.87 -9.91 28.06
C VAL A 127 -1.25 -10.80 26.86
N GLY A 128 -0.38 -11.74 26.53
CA GLY A 128 -0.57 -12.66 25.39
C GLY A 128 -0.07 -12.15 24.05
N MET A 129 0.47 -10.92 23.98
CA MET A 129 1.13 -10.42 22.78
C MET A 129 2.60 -10.82 22.77
N ASP A 130 3.03 -11.56 21.77
CA ASP A 130 4.44 -11.80 21.48
C ASP A 130 4.99 -10.58 20.73
N TYR A 131 5.46 -9.59 21.51
CA TYR A 131 5.92 -8.32 20.95
C TYR A 131 7.26 -8.44 20.21
N ASP A 132 8.12 -9.36 20.64
CA ASP A 132 9.39 -9.63 19.97
C ASP A 132 9.16 -10.17 18.54
N SER A 133 8.27 -11.15 18.40
CA SER A 133 7.83 -11.64 17.09
C SER A 133 7.08 -10.58 16.28
N TRP A 134 6.35 -9.66 16.91
CA TRP A 134 5.70 -8.56 16.22
C TRP A 134 6.72 -7.57 15.65
N LEU A 135 7.74 -7.20 16.43
CA LEU A 135 8.84 -6.33 16.00
C LEU A 135 9.63 -6.98 14.85
N GLY A 136 9.99 -8.25 15.00
CA GLY A 136 10.73 -8.99 13.97
C GLY A 136 11.96 -8.24 13.46
N PRO A 137 12.01 -7.88 12.16
CA PRO A 137 13.14 -7.17 11.57
C PRO A 137 13.22 -5.67 11.93
N ALA A 138 12.18 -5.12 12.55
CA ALA A 138 12.16 -3.69 12.92
C ALA A 138 13.10 -3.41 14.11
N PRO A 139 13.55 -2.16 14.32
CA PRO A 139 14.36 -1.78 15.45
C PRO A 139 13.69 -2.11 16.79
N LEU A 140 14.48 -2.57 17.77
CA LEU A 140 13.99 -2.81 19.12
C LEU A 140 13.55 -1.49 19.76
N ARG A 141 12.28 -1.39 20.11
CA ARG A 141 11.67 -0.26 20.80
C ARG A 141 10.74 -0.77 21.90
N LYS A 142 10.53 0.06 22.94
CA LYS A 142 9.48 -0.20 23.92
C LYS A 142 8.12 -0.22 23.24
N TYR A 143 7.23 -1.06 23.77
CA TYR A 143 5.87 -1.11 23.28
C TYR A 143 5.17 0.24 23.44
N ASN A 144 4.43 0.64 22.42
CA ASN A 144 3.54 1.79 22.45
C ASN A 144 2.21 1.39 21.80
N PRO A 145 1.04 1.66 22.40
CA PRO A 145 -0.26 1.28 21.86
C PRO A 145 -0.48 1.77 20.42
N ASN A 146 0.07 2.93 20.07
CA ASN A 146 -0.07 3.48 18.72
C ASN A 146 0.85 2.81 17.69
N ARG A 147 1.94 2.16 18.10
CA ARG A 147 2.80 1.40 17.16
C ARG A 147 2.22 0.04 16.83
N GLY A 148 1.27 -0.48 17.61
CA GLY A 148 0.64 -1.77 17.37
C GLY A 148 -0.50 -1.72 16.35
N LEU A 149 -0.98 -2.91 15.96
CA LEU A 149 -2.18 -3.21 15.18
C LEU A 149 -2.38 -2.31 13.94
N TYR A 150 -3.14 -1.24 14.05
CA TYR A 150 -3.53 -0.41 12.90
C TYR A 150 -2.62 0.80 12.69
N HIS A 151 -2.21 1.49 13.78
CA HIS A 151 -1.50 2.76 13.68
C HIS A 151 -0.01 2.62 13.37
N PHE A 152 0.54 1.40 13.32
CA PHE A 152 1.92 1.15 12.87
C PHE A 152 2.24 1.84 11.52
N ARG A 153 1.23 2.06 10.70
CA ARG A 153 1.33 2.72 9.38
C ARG A 153 1.90 4.13 9.41
N TRP A 154 1.82 4.79 10.57
CA TRP A 154 2.32 6.17 10.74
C TRP A 154 3.68 6.25 11.41
N PHE A 155 4.41 5.13 11.51
CA PHE A 155 5.75 5.06 12.09
C PHE A 155 6.73 4.49 11.07
N TRP A 156 7.86 5.20 10.87
CA TRP A 156 8.84 4.87 9.83
C TRP A 156 9.50 3.50 10.00
N ASP A 157 9.61 3.01 11.23
CA ASP A 157 10.15 1.68 11.51
C ASP A 157 9.31 0.54 10.89
N TYR A 158 8.03 0.80 10.60
CA TYR A 158 7.08 -0.25 10.22
C TYR A 158 6.39 -0.01 8.89
N SER A 159 6.30 1.25 8.44
CA SER A 159 5.56 1.62 7.23
C SER A 159 5.96 3.00 6.73
N GLY A 160 5.34 3.50 5.65
CA GLY A 160 5.60 4.80 5.02
C GLY A 160 4.38 5.74 4.98
N GLY A 161 3.43 5.61 5.93
CA GLY A 161 2.26 6.46 6.01
C GLY A 161 1.28 6.25 4.84
N GLN A 162 0.57 7.31 4.49
CA GLN A 162 -0.44 7.22 3.44
C GLN A 162 0.14 7.05 2.03
N MET A 163 1.38 7.46 1.80
CA MET A 163 2.02 7.23 0.51
C MET A 163 2.12 5.73 0.20
N THR A 164 2.58 4.92 1.15
CA THR A 164 2.69 3.47 0.97
C THR A 164 1.37 2.74 1.23
N ASN A 165 0.45 3.35 2.01
CA ASN A 165 -0.85 2.74 2.27
C ASN A 165 -1.85 3.00 1.13
N LEU A 166 -2.24 4.25 0.87
CA LEU A 166 -3.22 4.62 -0.16
C LEU A 166 -2.57 4.96 -1.49
N GLY A 167 -1.42 5.65 -1.46
CA GLY A 167 -0.67 6.01 -2.66
C GLY A 167 -0.22 4.79 -3.47
N ALA A 168 0.16 3.70 -2.81
CA ALA A 168 0.50 2.43 -3.48
C ALA A 168 -0.64 1.90 -4.36
N HIS A 169 -1.90 1.95 -3.88
CA HIS A 169 -3.05 1.54 -4.68
C HIS A 169 -3.25 2.42 -5.91
N HIS A 170 -3.05 3.74 -5.75
CA HIS A 170 -3.24 4.69 -6.83
C HIS A 170 -2.13 4.60 -7.88
N LEU A 171 -0.87 4.55 -7.44
CA LEU A 171 0.29 4.41 -8.33
C LEU A 171 0.23 3.09 -9.11
N ASP A 172 -0.22 2.01 -8.47
CA ASP A 172 -0.44 0.72 -9.14
C ASP A 172 -1.44 0.83 -10.31
N ILE A 173 -2.53 1.58 -10.13
CA ILE A 173 -3.52 1.80 -11.20
C ILE A 173 -2.94 2.71 -12.30
N VAL A 174 -2.19 3.75 -11.94
CA VAL A 174 -1.54 4.63 -12.94
C VAL A 174 -0.54 3.83 -13.77
N ASP A 175 0.30 3.04 -13.11
CA ASP A 175 1.27 2.17 -13.78
C ASP A 175 0.58 1.15 -14.71
N TRP A 176 -0.44 0.49 -14.21
CA TRP A 176 -1.20 -0.50 -14.98
C TRP A 176 -1.90 0.09 -16.20
N TYR A 177 -2.35 1.36 -16.15
CA TYR A 177 -3.06 2.03 -17.24
C TYR A 177 -2.12 2.65 -18.25
N LEU A 178 -1.09 3.37 -17.78
CA LEU A 178 -0.25 4.25 -18.59
C LEU A 178 1.22 3.80 -18.68
N GLY A 179 1.69 2.99 -17.72
CA GLY A 179 3.10 2.70 -17.51
C GLY A 179 3.86 3.84 -16.82
N LEU A 180 4.82 3.50 -15.98
CA LEU A 180 5.71 4.44 -15.30
C LEU A 180 7.18 4.29 -15.72
N ASP A 181 7.44 3.58 -16.81
CA ASP A 181 8.81 3.28 -17.30
C ASP A 181 9.64 4.53 -17.63
N GLN A 182 8.98 5.67 -17.83
CA GLN A 182 9.62 6.94 -18.15
C GLN A 182 9.59 7.95 -17.01
N LEU A 183 9.49 7.47 -15.76
CA LEU A 183 9.58 8.32 -14.59
C LEU A 183 10.96 9.02 -14.57
N ARG A 184 10.95 10.37 -14.59
CA ARG A 184 12.15 11.21 -14.65
C ARG A 184 12.52 11.79 -13.30
N SER A 185 11.52 12.27 -12.56
CA SER A 185 11.72 12.88 -11.25
C SER A 185 10.49 12.79 -10.37
N VAL A 186 10.72 12.89 -9.06
CA VAL A 186 9.67 12.98 -8.05
C VAL A 186 10.02 14.14 -7.12
N THR A 187 9.06 15.02 -6.89
CA THR A 187 9.17 16.10 -5.90
C THR A 187 8.09 15.93 -4.86
N SER A 188 8.46 15.98 -3.59
CA SER A 188 7.52 15.85 -2.47
C SER A 188 7.72 16.97 -1.47
N ILE A 189 6.61 17.53 -1.01
CA ILE A 189 6.57 18.47 0.10
C ILE A 189 5.46 18.05 1.07
N GLY A 190 5.72 18.17 2.36
CA GLY A 190 4.74 17.81 3.37
C GLY A 190 5.34 17.72 4.76
N GLY A 191 4.51 17.35 5.71
CA GLY A 191 4.92 17.22 7.10
C GLY A 191 3.73 16.83 7.97
N ARG A 192 3.98 16.76 9.28
CA ARG A 192 2.95 16.56 10.28
C ARG A 192 2.63 17.90 10.92
N PHE A 193 1.57 18.56 10.44
CA PHE A 193 1.26 19.97 10.75
C PHE A 193 0.03 20.13 11.63
N ALA A 194 -0.93 19.23 11.53
CA ALA A 194 -2.26 19.40 12.10
C ALA A 194 -2.63 18.34 13.16
N LEU A 195 -2.20 17.10 12.99
CA LEU A 195 -2.53 16.04 13.94
C LEU A 195 -1.64 16.14 15.20
N ARG A 196 -2.29 15.92 16.35
CA ARG A 196 -1.65 15.98 17.67
C ARG A 196 -1.54 14.57 18.24
N ASP A 197 -0.55 13.83 17.77
CA ASP A 197 -0.26 12.48 18.20
C ASP A 197 1.23 12.17 18.03
N ASN A 198 1.66 10.96 18.34
CA ASN A 198 3.05 10.53 18.22
C ASN A 198 3.39 9.87 16.88
N GLY A 199 2.54 10.02 15.85
CA GLY A 199 2.86 9.59 14.49
C GLY A 199 4.03 10.37 13.89
N GLU A 200 4.79 9.71 13.03
CA GLU A 200 6.05 10.24 12.46
C GLU A 200 5.88 10.62 10.99
N THR A 201 4.99 9.94 10.26
CA THR A 201 4.76 10.21 8.84
C THR A 201 3.91 11.46 8.62
N PRO A 202 3.98 12.12 7.45
CA PRO A 202 3.18 13.30 7.16
C PRO A 202 1.67 13.09 7.35
N ASP A 203 0.97 14.12 7.82
CA ASP A 203 -0.49 14.24 7.78
C ASP A 203 -0.98 15.10 6.62
N THR A 204 -0.05 15.80 5.99
CA THR A 204 -0.25 16.65 4.82
C THR A 204 0.92 16.42 3.87
N GLN A 205 0.64 16.01 2.64
CA GLN A 205 1.68 15.75 1.65
C GLN A 205 1.17 16.02 0.22
N ASP A 206 1.99 16.69 -0.56
CA ASP A 206 1.82 16.85 -2.00
C ASP A 206 3.04 16.25 -2.70
N VAL A 207 2.80 15.42 -3.71
CA VAL A 207 3.86 14.79 -4.49
C VAL A 207 3.56 14.94 -5.97
N ILE A 208 4.55 15.36 -6.73
CA ILE A 208 4.48 15.43 -8.20
C ILE A 208 5.50 14.47 -8.80
N PHE A 209 5.01 13.61 -9.69
CA PHE A 209 5.82 12.71 -10.50
C PHE A 209 5.86 13.24 -11.94
N ASP A 210 7.06 13.47 -12.46
CA ASP A 210 7.28 13.72 -13.89
C ASP A 210 7.47 12.37 -14.61
N CYS A 211 6.44 11.93 -15.31
CA CYS A 211 6.45 10.68 -16.07
C CYS A 211 6.80 10.90 -17.56
N GLY A 212 7.42 12.02 -17.90
CA GLY A 212 7.89 12.35 -19.25
C GLY A 212 6.78 12.77 -20.21
N LYS A 213 5.72 11.99 -20.34
CA LYS A 213 4.58 12.28 -21.24
C LYS A 213 3.38 12.84 -20.50
N PHE A 214 3.31 12.67 -19.20
CA PHE A 214 2.25 13.15 -18.32
C PHE A 214 2.81 13.39 -16.92
N THR A 215 2.08 14.12 -16.11
CA THR A 215 2.40 14.29 -14.69
C THR A 215 1.41 13.53 -13.82
N VAL A 216 1.85 13.11 -12.64
CA VAL A 216 0.97 12.54 -11.61
C VAL A 216 1.08 13.39 -10.36
N ALA A 217 -0.04 13.88 -9.84
CA ALA A 217 -0.11 14.60 -8.58
C ALA A 217 -0.77 13.72 -7.52
N PHE A 218 -0.09 13.46 -6.40
CA PHE A 218 -0.69 12.84 -5.22
C PHE A 218 -0.93 13.90 -4.16
N VAL A 219 -2.18 14.03 -3.73
CA VAL A 219 -2.64 14.99 -2.72
C VAL A 219 -3.16 14.22 -1.52
N MET A 220 -2.47 14.34 -0.40
CA MET A 220 -2.82 13.65 0.84
C MET A 220 -3.09 14.65 1.96
N ARG A 221 -4.26 14.49 2.61
CA ARG A 221 -4.70 15.29 3.76
C ARG A 221 -5.37 14.37 4.77
N GLU A 222 -4.86 14.34 5.99
CA GLU A 222 -5.45 13.57 7.09
C GLU A 222 -6.25 14.44 8.07
N ALA A 223 -6.21 15.75 7.92
CA ALA A 223 -6.92 16.71 8.78
C ALA A 223 -7.71 17.74 7.97
N ALA A 224 -8.39 17.32 6.92
CA ALA A 224 -9.20 18.18 6.05
C ALA A 224 -10.70 18.04 6.39
N ARG A 225 -11.18 18.90 7.30
CA ARG A 225 -12.60 18.94 7.68
C ARG A 225 -13.40 19.78 6.67
N GLY A 226 -14.61 19.32 6.32
CA GLY A 226 -15.52 20.02 5.42
C GLY A 226 -15.25 19.79 3.94
N GLU A 227 -14.11 19.23 3.57
CA GLU A 227 -13.88 18.76 2.21
C GLU A 227 -14.48 17.35 2.06
N PRO A 228 -15.18 17.03 0.96
CA PRO A 228 -15.64 15.67 0.73
C PRO A 228 -14.43 14.72 0.77
N SER A 229 -14.49 13.71 1.63
CA SER A 229 -13.42 12.70 1.70
C SER A 229 -13.20 12.13 0.31
N GLY A 230 -11.98 12.28 -0.21
CA GLY A 230 -11.60 11.86 -1.55
C GLY A 230 -10.60 10.71 -1.49
N PHE A 231 -10.98 9.58 -2.07
CA PHE A 231 -10.07 8.49 -2.40
C PHE A 231 -10.36 8.09 -3.83
N GLY A 232 -9.48 8.47 -4.74
CA GLY A 232 -9.69 8.14 -6.14
C GLY A 232 -8.65 8.77 -7.05
N LEU A 233 -8.82 8.49 -8.34
CA LEU A 233 -7.96 9.00 -9.38
C LEU A 233 -8.79 9.77 -10.40
N ARG A 234 -8.17 10.79 -11.01
CA ARG A 234 -8.70 11.49 -12.20
C ARG A 234 -7.64 11.51 -13.28
N PHE A 235 -8.01 11.01 -14.44
CA PHE A 235 -7.19 11.01 -15.65
C PHE A 235 -7.70 12.12 -16.57
N HIS A 236 -6.87 13.13 -16.84
CA HIS A 236 -7.20 14.26 -17.69
C HIS A 236 -6.62 14.07 -19.08
N GLY A 237 -7.48 13.89 -20.04
CA GLY A 237 -7.12 13.71 -21.44
C GLY A 237 -7.65 14.84 -22.34
N THR A 238 -7.14 14.91 -23.56
CA THR A 238 -7.50 15.98 -24.53
C THR A 238 -8.92 15.87 -25.09
N LYS A 239 -9.60 14.71 -24.88
CA LYS A 239 -10.98 14.46 -25.32
C LYS A 239 -11.93 14.16 -24.17
N GLY A 240 -11.44 14.22 -22.93
CA GLY A 240 -12.29 13.99 -21.77
C GLY A 240 -11.50 13.66 -20.51
N THR A 241 -12.23 13.57 -19.40
CA THR A 241 -11.71 13.24 -18.07
C THR A 241 -12.40 11.99 -17.55
N LEU A 242 -11.64 11.06 -16.97
CA LEU A 242 -12.17 9.90 -16.27
C LEU A 242 -11.81 10.00 -14.78
N ALA A 243 -12.83 9.93 -13.92
CA ALA A 243 -12.62 9.74 -12.48
C ALA A 243 -12.99 8.32 -12.08
N ILE A 244 -12.20 7.70 -11.18
CA ILE A 244 -12.41 6.34 -10.70
C ILE A 244 -12.08 6.22 -9.22
N ASP A 245 -12.93 5.51 -8.49
CA ASP A 245 -12.71 5.10 -7.11
C ASP A 245 -13.14 3.63 -6.92
N ARG A 246 -13.19 3.17 -5.67
CA ARG A 246 -13.61 1.77 -5.36
C ARG A 246 -15.09 1.47 -5.62
N ARG A 247 -15.93 2.48 -5.85
CA ARG A 247 -17.37 2.34 -6.11
C ARG A 247 -17.69 2.26 -7.60
N GLY A 248 -16.82 2.84 -8.46
CA GLY A 248 -17.04 2.88 -9.89
C GLY A 248 -16.21 3.95 -10.58
N PHE A 249 -16.54 4.24 -11.82
CA PHE A 249 -15.93 5.35 -12.57
C PHE A 249 -16.98 6.19 -13.29
N LYS A 250 -16.60 7.41 -13.62
CA LYS A 250 -17.38 8.36 -14.42
C LYS A 250 -16.47 9.00 -15.47
N VAL A 251 -17.03 9.18 -16.66
CA VAL A 251 -16.36 9.87 -17.77
C VAL A 251 -17.12 11.13 -18.10
N TRP A 252 -16.40 12.23 -18.30
CA TRP A 252 -16.85 13.46 -18.90
C TRP A 252 -16.04 13.61 -20.19
N ALA A 253 -16.67 13.37 -21.33
CA ALA A 253 -16.08 13.60 -22.64
C ALA A 253 -16.71 14.86 -23.24
N ASP A 254 -15.94 15.58 -24.03
CA ASP A 254 -16.54 16.58 -24.90
C ASP A 254 -17.45 15.89 -25.91
N PRO A 255 -18.61 16.51 -26.24
CA PRO A 255 -19.58 15.93 -27.18
C PRO A 255 -19.01 15.73 -28.58
#